data_d1ead06b941ba8317900ed3d6500afcb
#
_entry.id   d1ead06b941ba8317900ed3d6500afcb
#
_cell.length_a   1.000
_cell.length_b   1.000
_cell.length_c   1.000
_cell.angle_alpha   90.00
_cell.angle_beta   90.00
_cell.angle_gamma   90.00
#
_symmetry.space_group_name_H-M   'P 1'
#
loop_
_entity.id
_entity.type
_entity.pdbx_description
1 polymer ?
#
loop_
_entity_poly.entity_id
_entity_poly.type
_entity_poly.pdbx_seq_one_letter_code
_entity_poly.pdbx_strand_id
1 'polypeptide(L)'
;VKACPRDPAEYTESPFTYIHVLTDDLEQLPQPKITLGSAYASKTVISWTEVPEAELYEFSVDGGEVSTTRNRTVILSKLDKGRTYSFSVRAMTSDATRFTNSEAAQLSFVTSDADVPPLVIAPTTIISDAVAFDIYASSDETYYYEILPATTFAKYSPEELMTAFQTY
;
A
#
# COMPACT_ATOMS: atom_id res chain seq x y z
N VAL A 1 -21.50 9.13 -40.68
CA VAL A 1 -21.95 8.03 -41.54
C VAL A 1 -22.84 8.60 -42.65
N LYS A 2 -22.71 8.11 -43.84
CA LYS A 2 -23.66 8.35 -44.92
C LYS A 2 -23.99 7.03 -45.65
N ALA A 3 -25.18 6.94 -46.20
CA ALA A 3 -25.55 5.84 -47.06
C ALA A 3 -25.16 6.16 -48.49
N CYS A 4 -24.48 5.22 -49.17
CA CYS A 4 -24.15 5.30 -50.56
C CYS A 4 -25.10 4.38 -51.34
N PRO A 5 -25.76 4.85 -52.38
CA PRO A 5 -26.66 4.02 -53.16
C PRO A 5 -25.88 2.94 -53.92
N ARG A 6 -26.51 1.80 -54.11
CA ARG A 6 -25.96 0.71 -54.92
C ARG A 6 -26.02 1.05 -56.41
N ASP A 7 -27.02 1.84 -56.80
CA ASP A 7 -27.18 2.36 -58.17
C ASP A 7 -27.20 3.89 -58.13
N PRO A 8 -26.08 4.56 -58.46
CA PRO A 8 -25.99 6.02 -58.44
C PRO A 8 -26.74 6.70 -59.55
N ALA A 9 -27.24 5.94 -60.52
CA ALA A 9 -28.06 6.50 -61.62
C ALA A 9 -29.54 6.70 -61.22
N GLU A 10 -29.99 5.93 -60.19
CA GLU A 10 -31.39 5.95 -59.76
C GLU A 10 -31.55 6.65 -58.41
N TYR A 11 -30.50 6.63 -57.55
CA TYR A 11 -30.54 7.17 -56.18
C TYR A 11 -29.36 8.09 -55.91
N THR A 12 -29.60 9.10 -55.10
CA THR A 12 -28.55 9.99 -54.60
C THR A 12 -28.06 9.55 -53.22
N GLU A 13 -26.82 9.89 -52.89
CA GLU A 13 -26.26 9.66 -51.55
C GLU A 13 -27.06 10.42 -50.47
N SER A 14 -27.22 9.82 -49.30
CA SER A 14 -27.79 10.52 -48.15
C SER A 14 -26.87 11.61 -47.62
N PRO A 15 -27.39 12.64 -46.96
CA PRO A 15 -26.55 13.56 -46.21
C PRO A 15 -25.77 12.84 -45.12
N PHE A 16 -24.64 13.42 -44.72
CA PHE A 16 -23.87 12.89 -43.59
C PHE A 16 -24.62 13.08 -42.26
N THR A 17 -24.66 12.05 -41.45
CA THR A 17 -25.07 12.12 -40.03
C THR A 17 -23.83 12.02 -39.19
N TYR A 18 -23.66 12.97 -38.29
CA TYR A 18 -22.55 13.03 -37.34
C TYR A 18 -23.04 12.64 -35.95
N ILE A 19 -22.26 11.82 -35.30
CA ILE A 19 -22.43 11.53 -33.88
C ILE A 19 -21.21 12.12 -33.18
N HIS A 20 -21.45 13.03 -32.27
CA HIS A 20 -20.42 13.51 -31.34
C HIS A 20 -20.42 12.58 -30.13
N VAL A 21 -19.34 11.87 -29.93
CA VAL A 21 -19.11 11.07 -28.75
C VAL A 21 -18.12 11.85 -27.87
N LEU A 22 -18.60 12.33 -26.73
CA LEU A 22 -17.73 12.82 -25.67
C LEU A 22 -17.34 11.59 -24.85
N THR A 23 -16.05 11.33 -24.76
CA THR A 23 -15.49 10.39 -23.78
C THR A 23 -15.02 11.23 -22.61
N ASP A 24 -15.50 10.94 -21.43
CA ASP A 24 -14.91 11.53 -20.22
C ASP A 24 -13.48 10.98 -20.09
N ASP A 25 -12.53 11.88 -19.80
CA ASP A 25 -11.19 11.47 -19.48
C ASP A 25 -11.22 10.70 -18.16
N LEU A 26 -10.56 9.53 -18.10
CA LEU A 26 -10.44 8.77 -16.87
C LEU A 26 -9.59 9.56 -15.89
N GLU A 27 -10.07 9.69 -14.67
CA GLU A 27 -9.30 10.32 -13.58
C GLU A 27 -8.19 9.37 -13.12
N GLN A 28 -6.96 9.86 -13.02
CA GLN A 28 -5.87 9.08 -12.50
C GLN A 28 -5.88 9.11 -10.97
N LEU A 29 -5.79 7.93 -10.32
CA LEU A 29 -5.65 7.86 -8.88
C LEU A 29 -4.40 8.61 -8.42
N PRO A 30 -4.46 9.34 -7.29
CA PRO A 30 -3.30 10.02 -6.74
C PRO A 30 -2.22 9.02 -6.32
N GLN A 31 -0.97 9.42 -6.48
CA GLN A 31 0.18 8.63 -6.09
C GLN A 31 0.24 8.48 -4.55
N PRO A 32 0.40 7.25 -4.01
CA PRO A 32 0.59 7.05 -2.58
C PRO A 32 1.89 7.69 -2.08
N LYS A 33 1.89 8.23 -0.86
CA LYS A 33 3.10 8.76 -0.22
C LYS A 33 3.69 7.70 0.69
N ILE A 34 4.92 7.29 0.41
CA ILE A 34 5.62 6.25 1.16
C ILE A 34 6.28 6.83 2.41
N THR A 35 6.20 6.08 3.50
CA THR A 35 6.92 6.34 4.75
C THR A 35 7.76 5.13 5.09
N LEU A 36 9.06 5.34 5.26
CA LEU A 36 9.96 4.32 5.79
C LEU A 36 9.82 4.29 7.31
N GLY A 37 9.52 3.13 7.85
CA GLY A 37 9.61 2.85 9.28
C GLY A 37 11.03 2.47 9.68
N SER A 38 11.14 1.61 10.70
CA SER A 38 12.46 1.14 11.16
C SER A 38 13.10 0.21 10.12
N ALA A 39 14.32 0.51 9.72
CA ALA A 39 15.12 -0.33 8.84
C ALA A 39 16.20 -1.05 9.66
N TYR A 40 16.08 -2.36 9.78
CA TYR A 40 17.03 -3.24 10.48
C TYR A 40 17.89 -4.01 9.47
N ALA A 41 18.82 -4.82 9.99
CA ALA A 41 19.74 -5.59 9.16
C ALA A 41 19.04 -6.51 8.14
N SER A 42 17.94 -7.14 8.52
CA SER A 42 17.24 -8.13 7.67
C SER A 42 15.74 -7.88 7.50
N LYS A 43 15.20 -6.84 8.14
CA LYS A 43 13.77 -6.48 8.09
C LYS A 43 13.57 -4.98 8.01
N THR A 44 12.51 -4.55 7.32
CA THR A 44 12.06 -3.16 7.34
C THR A 44 10.55 -3.09 7.26
N VAL A 45 9.97 -2.05 7.85
CA VAL A 45 8.55 -1.74 7.76
C VAL A 45 8.38 -0.56 6.81
N ILE A 46 7.52 -0.71 5.80
CA ILE A 46 7.20 0.35 4.87
C ILE A 46 5.68 0.54 4.89
N SER A 47 5.25 1.79 5.03
CA SER A 47 3.84 2.17 4.98
C SER A 47 3.61 3.25 3.94
N TRP A 48 2.35 3.46 3.57
CA TRP A 48 1.94 4.52 2.65
C TRP A 48 0.56 5.07 2.98
N THR A 49 0.28 6.25 2.41
CA THR A 49 -1.01 6.91 2.61
C THR A 49 -2.13 6.18 1.90
N GLU A 50 -3.33 6.25 2.46
CA GLU A 50 -4.55 5.85 1.78
C GLU A 50 -4.74 6.66 0.51
N VAL A 51 -5.19 5.98 -0.55
CA VAL A 51 -5.57 6.59 -1.81
C VAL A 51 -7.07 6.34 -1.99
N PRO A 52 -7.89 7.40 -2.07
CA PRO A 52 -9.32 7.26 -2.34
C PRO A 52 -9.56 6.45 -3.63
N GLU A 53 -10.61 5.64 -3.67
CA GLU A 53 -11.01 4.80 -4.80
C GLU A 53 -9.99 3.70 -5.18
N ALA A 54 -8.93 3.52 -4.40
CA ALA A 54 -8.04 2.38 -4.53
C ALA A 54 -8.65 1.14 -3.85
N GLU A 55 -8.71 0.02 -4.58
CA GLU A 55 -9.13 -1.27 -4.01
C GLU A 55 -7.96 -2.01 -3.36
N LEU A 56 -6.80 -1.94 -4.00
CA LEU A 56 -5.58 -2.60 -3.56
C LEU A 56 -4.33 -1.81 -4.00
N TYR A 57 -3.20 -2.23 -3.49
CA TYR A 57 -1.90 -1.67 -3.85
C TYR A 57 -1.02 -2.77 -4.44
N GLU A 58 -0.31 -2.41 -5.48
CA GLU A 58 0.71 -3.24 -6.11
C GLU A 58 2.08 -2.71 -5.73
N PHE A 59 2.97 -3.58 -5.25
CA PHE A 59 4.31 -3.17 -4.84
C PHE A 59 5.38 -4.16 -5.31
N SER A 60 6.61 -3.68 -5.41
CA SER A 60 7.80 -4.50 -5.73
C SER A 60 9.03 -3.98 -5.01
N VAL A 61 10.03 -4.85 -4.87
CA VAL A 61 11.36 -4.53 -4.33
C VAL A 61 12.41 -4.79 -5.41
N ASP A 62 13.31 -3.84 -5.64
CA ASP A 62 14.37 -3.88 -6.66
C ASP A 62 13.86 -4.21 -8.08
N GLY A 63 12.61 -3.86 -8.40
CA GLY A 63 11.98 -4.21 -9.67
C GLY A 63 11.76 -5.72 -9.87
N GLY A 64 11.80 -6.49 -8.78
CA GLY A 64 11.55 -7.93 -8.80
C GLY A 64 10.06 -8.28 -8.90
N GLU A 65 9.69 -9.40 -8.31
CA GLU A 65 8.31 -9.91 -8.34
C GLU A 65 7.32 -8.88 -7.78
N VAL A 66 6.23 -8.71 -8.49
CA VAL A 66 5.15 -7.81 -8.11
C VAL A 66 4.19 -8.54 -7.19
N SER A 67 3.91 -7.93 -6.05
CA SER A 67 2.96 -8.40 -5.06
C SER A 67 1.81 -7.41 -4.89
N THR A 68 0.66 -7.91 -4.44
CA THR A 68 -0.52 -7.07 -4.18
C THR A 68 -0.98 -7.18 -2.73
N THR A 69 -1.55 -6.10 -2.20
CA THR A 69 -2.08 -6.04 -0.84
C THR A 69 -3.22 -5.03 -0.74
N ARG A 70 -4.14 -5.26 0.19
CA ARG A 70 -5.12 -4.24 0.64
C ARG A 70 -4.63 -3.44 1.84
N ASN A 71 -3.58 -3.90 2.49
CA ASN A 71 -2.97 -3.20 3.61
C ASN A 71 -2.14 -2.02 3.11
N ARG A 72 -1.96 -1.03 3.96
CA ARG A 72 -1.12 0.16 3.71
C ARG A 72 0.25 0.06 4.37
N THR A 73 0.59 -1.14 4.79
CA THR A 73 1.87 -1.45 5.45
C THR A 73 2.34 -2.82 4.98
N VAL A 74 3.62 -2.94 4.74
CA VAL A 74 4.29 -4.22 4.47
C VAL A 74 5.53 -4.34 5.33
N ILE A 75 5.86 -5.58 5.69
CA ILE A 75 7.13 -5.91 6.31
C ILE A 75 7.95 -6.67 5.29
N LEU A 76 9.04 -6.08 4.88
CA LEU A 76 10.03 -6.75 4.08
C LEU A 76 10.98 -7.52 5.00
N SER A 77 11.23 -8.78 4.69
CA SER A 77 12.10 -9.67 5.46
C SER A 77 13.11 -10.36 4.55
N LYS A 78 14.11 -10.99 5.14
CA LYS A 78 15.21 -11.66 4.42
C LYS A 78 16.03 -10.69 3.56
N LEU A 79 16.15 -9.44 4.03
CA LEU A 79 17.00 -8.44 3.42
C LEU A 79 18.45 -8.67 3.80
N ASP A 80 19.38 -8.26 2.93
CA ASP A 80 20.80 -8.28 3.21
C ASP A 80 21.20 -7.03 4.00
N LYS A 81 22.09 -7.20 4.97
CA LYS A 81 22.62 -6.16 5.84
C LYS A 81 23.42 -5.12 5.03
N GLY A 82 23.19 -3.84 5.32
CA GLY A 82 23.92 -2.73 4.70
C GLY A 82 23.68 -2.56 3.20
N ARG A 83 22.67 -3.22 2.64
CA ARG A 83 22.34 -3.14 1.22
C ARG A 83 21.30 -2.05 0.96
N THR A 84 21.44 -1.36 -0.16
CA THR A 84 20.42 -0.43 -0.67
C THR A 84 19.37 -1.21 -1.45
N TYR A 85 18.11 -0.90 -1.17
CA TYR A 85 16.93 -1.44 -1.83
C TYR A 85 16.08 -0.32 -2.42
N SER A 86 15.41 -0.61 -3.52
CA SER A 86 14.38 0.24 -4.10
C SER A 86 13.02 -0.41 -3.88
N PHE A 87 12.12 0.32 -3.26
CA PHE A 87 10.72 -0.09 -3.08
C PHE A 87 9.83 0.77 -3.97
N SER A 88 8.87 0.15 -4.65
CA SER A 88 7.86 0.87 -5.40
C SER A 88 6.46 0.40 -5.00
N VAL A 89 5.49 1.32 -5.02
CA VAL A 89 4.07 1.02 -4.77
C VAL A 89 3.18 1.91 -5.60
N ARG A 90 2.09 1.35 -6.14
CA ARG A 90 1.03 2.11 -6.81
C ARG A 90 -0.35 1.67 -6.34
N ALA A 91 -1.31 2.59 -6.40
CA ALA A 91 -2.70 2.31 -6.11
C ALA A 91 -3.40 1.75 -7.35
N MET A 92 -4.22 0.73 -7.15
CA MET A 92 -4.98 0.04 -8.18
C MET A 92 -6.47 0.25 -7.95
N THR A 93 -7.19 0.66 -8.99
CA THR A 93 -8.64 0.80 -8.95
C THR A 93 -9.35 -0.48 -9.37
N SER A 94 -10.55 -0.72 -8.83
CA SER A 94 -11.50 -1.71 -9.37
C SER A 94 -12.44 -1.13 -10.43
N ASP A 95 -12.57 0.20 -10.50
CA ASP A 95 -13.44 0.90 -11.44
C ASP A 95 -12.64 1.50 -12.60
N ALA A 96 -12.24 0.65 -13.54
CA ALA A 96 -11.52 1.05 -14.73
C ALA A 96 -12.40 1.86 -15.74
N THR A 97 -13.66 2.09 -15.43
CA THR A 97 -14.53 2.95 -16.26
C THR A 97 -14.45 4.42 -15.86
N ARG A 98 -14.01 4.72 -14.64
CA ARG A 98 -13.89 6.08 -14.09
C ARG A 98 -12.45 6.47 -13.79
N PHE A 99 -11.62 5.49 -13.39
CA PHE A 99 -10.27 5.76 -12.91
C PHE A 99 -9.21 4.95 -13.65
N THR A 100 -8.02 5.51 -13.71
CA THR A 100 -6.79 4.78 -14.03
C THR A 100 -5.96 4.59 -12.76
N ASN A 101 -5.12 3.55 -12.74
CA ASN A 101 -4.20 3.32 -11.62
C ASN A 101 -3.27 4.52 -11.40
N SER A 102 -2.78 4.69 -10.17
CA SER A 102 -1.82 5.75 -9.89
C SER A 102 -0.47 5.50 -10.56
N GLU A 103 0.32 6.57 -10.69
CA GLU A 103 1.76 6.43 -10.88
C GLU A 103 2.39 5.69 -9.70
N ALA A 104 3.50 4.99 -9.95
CA ALA A 104 4.23 4.30 -8.91
C ALA A 104 5.06 5.29 -8.08
N ALA A 105 4.81 5.34 -6.77
CA ALA A 105 5.72 5.98 -5.84
C ALA A 105 6.95 5.10 -5.63
N GLN A 106 8.10 5.72 -5.43
CA GLN A 106 9.37 5.02 -5.21
C GLN A 106 10.06 5.51 -3.95
N LEU A 107 10.72 4.61 -3.25
CA LEU A 107 11.53 4.88 -2.08
C LEU A 107 12.82 4.07 -2.17
N SER A 108 13.97 4.72 -2.02
CA SER A 108 15.25 4.04 -1.81
C SER A 108 15.59 4.05 -0.32
N PHE A 109 15.99 2.90 0.22
CA PHE A 109 16.42 2.79 1.62
C PHE A 109 17.61 1.86 1.75
N VAL A 110 18.35 2.01 2.85
CA VAL A 110 19.49 1.15 3.20
C VAL A 110 19.15 0.40 4.47
N THR A 111 19.38 -0.92 4.49
CA THR A 111 19.27 -1.71 5.71
C THR A 111 20.41 -1.35 6.66
N SER A 112 20.11 -1.30 7.95
CA SER A 112 21.10 -0.96 8.98
C SER A 112 21.99 -2.16 9.34
N ASP A 113 23.04 -1.87 10.11
CA ASP A 113 23.86 -2.90 10.76
C ASP A 113 23.25 -3.37 12.10
N ALA A 114 22.18 -2.68 12.58
CA ALA A 114 21.52 -3.03 13.81
C ALA A 114 20.77 -4.36 13.69
N ASP A 115 20.87 -5.18 14.70
CA ASP A 115 20.09 -6.41 14.78
C ASP A 115 18.59 -6.09 14.78
N VAL A 116 17.80 -7.01 14.23
CA VAL A 116 16.34 -6.91 14.30
C VAL A 116 15.96 -7.00 15.77
N PRO A 117 15.17 -6.07 16.33
CA PRO A 117 14.67 -6.22 17.66
C PRO A 117 13.88 -7.53 17.78
N PRO A 118 13.85 -8.13 18.97
CA PRO A 118 13.19 -9.43 19.17
C PRO A 118 11.71 -9.39 18.76
N LEU A 119 11.10 -8.21 18.78
CA LEU A 119 9.70 -8.03 18.42
C LEU A 119 9.52 -6.79 17.54
N VAL A 120 8.83 -6.97 16.40
CA VAL A 120 8.39 -5.87 15.51
C VAL A 120 6.87 -5.91 15.43
N ILE A 121 6.22 -4.81 15.76
CA ILE A 121 4.76 -4.65 15.65
C ILE A 121 4.46 -3.65 14.55
N ALA A 122 3.63 -4.05 13.58
CA ALA A 122 3.20 -3.19 12.49
C ALA A 122 1.67 -3.11 12.44
N PRO A 123 1.06 -1.93 12.64
CA PRO A 123 -0.37 -1.78 12.47
C PRO A 123 -0.74 -1.96 10.99
N THR A 124 -1.71 -2.85 10.72
CA THR A 124 -2.20 -3.14 9.36
C THR A 124 -3.52 -2.45 9.07
N THR A 125 -4.35 -2.28 10.10
CA THR A 125 -5.64 -1.58 9.96
C THR A 125 -5.93 -0.79 11.23
N ILE A 126 -6.33 0.47 11.09
CA ILE A 126 -6.78 1.31 12.19
C ILE A 126 -8.14 1.89 11.80
N ILE A 127 -9.18 1.54 12.56
CA ILE A 127 -10.52 2.11 12.44
C ILE A 127 -10.95 2.67 13.82
N SER A 128 -12.12 3.31 13.88
CA SER A 128 -12.54 4.05 15.07
C SER A 128 -12.60 3.22 16.36
N ASP A 129 -12.87 1.92 16.26
CA ASP A 129 -13.11 1.00 17.38
C ASP A 129 -12.27 -0.28 17.33
N ALA A 130 -11.39 -0.41 16.33
CA ALA A 130 -10.53 -1.57 16.20
C ALA A 130 -9.16 -1.22 15.59
N VAL A 131 -8.16 -1.97 15.99
CA VAL A 131 -6.83 -1.98 15.38
C VAL A 131 -6.42 -3.42 15.10
N ALA A 132 -5.94 -3.68 13.89
CA ALA A 132 -5.26 -4.92 13.55
C ALA A 132 -3.78 -4.62 13.36
N PHE A 133 -2.92 -5.53 13.81
CA PHE A 133 -1.48 -5.40 13.65
C PHE A 133 -0.84 -6.77 13.46
N ASP A 134 0.26 -6.79 12.72
CA ASP A 134 1.10 -7.96 12.59
C ASP A 134 2.24 -7.88 13.61
N ILE A 135 2.49 -9.01 14.28
CA ILE A 135 3.62 -9.16 15.21
C ILE A 135 4.62 -10.10 14.59
N TYR A 136 5.86 -9.66 14.45
CA TYR A 136 6.97 -10.45 13.94
C TYR A 136 8.00 -10.63 15.05
N ALA A 137 8.18 -11.87 15.47
CA ALA A 137 9.22 -12.28 16.40
C ALA A 137 10.48 -12.71 15.63
N SER A 138 11.66 -12.44 16.17
CA SER A 138 12.94 -12.89 15.60
C SER A 138 13.32 -14.31 16.03
N SER A 139 12.63 -14.85 17.04
CA SER A 139 12.88 -16.18 17.62
C SER A 139 11.56 -16.84 18.03
N ASP A 140 11.61 -18.13 18.37
CA ASP A 140 10.45 -18.90 18.88
C ASP A 140 10.21 -18.67 20.40
N GLU A 141 10.58 -17.52 20.92
CA GLU A 141 10.36 -17.15 22.31
C GLU A 141 8.91 -16.78 22.59
N THR A 142 8.49 -16.89 23.85
CA THR A 142 7.16 -16.46 24.29
C THR A 142 7.15 -14.96 24.50
N TYR A 143 6.18 -14.29 23.92
CA TYR A 143 5.97 -12.85 24.06
C TYR A 143 4.65 -12.57 24.76
N TYR A 144 4.66 -11.58 25.63
CA TYR A 144 3.46 -11.07 26.29
C TYR A 144 3.10 -9.72 25.67
N TYR A 145 1.81 -9.50 25.48
CA TYR A 145 1.32 -8.20 25.01
C TYR A 145 0.08 -7.78 25.79
N GLU A 146 -0.12 -6.49 25.91
CA GLU A 146 -1.32 -5.90 26.48
C GLU A 146 -1.66 -4.61 25.72
N ILE A 147 -2.95 -4.35 25.56
CA ILE A 147 -3.47 -3.11 24.98
C ILE A 147 -3.97 -2.24 26.12
N LEU A 148 -3.31 -1.13 26.36
CA LEU A 148 -3.64 -0.19 27.41
C LEU A 148 -4.17 1.11 26.82
N PRO A 149 -5.18 1.76 27.47
CA PRO A 149 -5.55 3.13 27.14
C PRO A 149 -4.33 4.07 27.29
N ALA A 150 -4.18 5.02 26.36
CA ALA A 150 -3.07 5.97 26.41
C ALA A 150 -2.98 6.74 27.73
N THR A 151 -4.13 7.02 28.36
CA THR A 151 -4.20 7.66 29.69
C THR A 151 -3.68 6.77 30.83
N THR A 152 -3.75 5.45 30.68
CA THR A 152 -3.18 4.49 31.63
C THR A 152 -1.68 4.36 31.38
N PHE A 153 -1.28 4.20 30.13
CA PHE A 153 0.14 4.10 29.74
C PHE A 153 0.96 5.31 30.22
N ALA A 154 0.39 6.52 30.12
CA ALA A 154 1.07 7.75 30.53
C ALA A 154 1.32 7.88 32.04
N LYS A 155 0.75 6.99 32.86
CA LYS A 155 0.90 7.02 34.33
C LYS A 155 2.05 6.18 34.86
N TYR A 156 2.60 5.30 34.04
CA TYR A 156 3.61 4.33 34.45
C TYR A 156 4.86 4.47 33.60
N SER A 157 6.02 4.25 34.24
CA SER A 157 7.26 4.12 33.46
C SER A 157 7.30 2.77 32.73
N PRO A 158 8.13 2.64 31.67
CA PRO A 158 8.34 1.35 31.02
C PRO A 158 8.78 0.24 31.96
N GLU A 159 9.62 0.56 32.99
CA GLU A 159 10.10 -0.40 34.01
C GLU A 159 8.97 -0.87 34.91
N GLU A 160 8.05 0.01 35.33
CA GLU A 160 6.89 -0.36 36.15
C GLU A 160 5.94 -1.26 35.37
N LEU A 161 5.70 -0.99 34.08
CA LEU A 161 4.90 -1.84 33.19
C LEU A 161 5.56 -3.22 33.02
N MET A 162 6.85 -3.26 32.74
CA MET A 162 7.60 -4.53 32.64
C MET A 162 7.52 -5.37 33.90
N THR A 163 7.62 -4.74 35.07
CA THR A 163 7.51 -5.44 36.36
C THR A 163 6.11 -6.01 36.57
N ALA A 164 5.08 -5.28 36.19
CA ALA A 164 3.69 -5.76 36.30
C ALA A 164 3.46 -6.99 35.41
N PHE A 165 4.00 -7.03 34.18
CA PHE A 165 3.88 -8.18 33.26
C PHE A 165 4.64 -9.43 33.74
N GLN A 166 5.72 -9.28 34.44
CA GLN A 166 6.49 -10.43 34.95
C GLN A 166 5.86 -11.09 36.17
N THR A 167 4.82 -10.52 36.75
CA THR A 167 4.19 -10.98 37.99
C THR A 167 2.95 -11.85 37.74
N TYR A 168 2.54 -12.04 36.50
CA TYR A 168 1.48 -12.92 36.04
C TYR A 168 2.06 -14.11 35.28
#